data_59326fe5046f96421dd70edc190acfd5
#
_entry.id   59326fe5046f96421dd70edc190acfd5
#
_cell.length_a   1.000
_cell.length_b   1.000
_cell.length_c   1.000
_cell.angle_alpha   90.00
_cell.angle_beta   90.00
_cell.angle_gamma   90.00
#
_symmetry.space_group_name_H-M   'P 1'
#
loop_
_entity.id
_entity.type
_entity.pdbx_description
1 polymer ?
#
loop_
_entity_poly.entity_id
_entity_poly.type
_entity_poly.pdbx_seq_one_letter_code
_entity_poly.pdbx_strand_id
1 'polypeptide(L)'
;IKPKSPRYWVSTVAAMPRDIDVSFLAVDEVQIAADLERGHVFTDRILNRRGRDETLLLGAATMRPIIEKLLPGASIVTRPRLSTLEFAGDRKITRQPRRTAIVAFSADEVYAIAELIRRQHGGAAVVLGSLSPRTRNAQVAMFQNGDVDYLVATDAVGMGLNLDVDHVAFASDRKYDGYQFRRLTPAE
;
A
#
# COMPACT_ATOMS: atom_id res chain seq x y z
N ILE A 1 7.05 20.63 12.03
CA ILE A 1 8.15 21.48 12.56
C ILE A 1 9.40 21.03 11.83
N LYS A 2 10.04 21.94 11.07
CA LYS A 2 11.33 21.67 10.44
C LYS A 2 12.44 22.08 11.39
N PRO A 3 13.40 21.22 11.73
CA PRO A 3 14.59 21.62 12.50
C PRO A 3 15.44 22.61 11.68
N LYS A 4 16.24 23.43 12.36
CA LYS A 4 17.08 24.47 11.71
C LYS A 4 18.15 23.85 10.79
N SER A 5 18.62 22.64 11.11
CA SER A 5 19.64 21.92 10.31
C SER A 5 19.33 20.43 10.31
N PRO A 6 18.36 19.98 9.50
CA PRO A 6 18.01 18.56 9.44
C PRO A 6 19.12 17.77 8.76
N ARG A 7 19.51 16.66 9.38
CA ARG A 7 20.45 15.67 8.77
C ARG A 7 19.71 14.61 7.97
N TYR A 8 18.46 14.32 8.38
CA TYR A 8 17.63 13.29 7.76
C TYR A 8 16.30 13.92 7.33
N TRP A 9 15.85 13.52 6.16
CA TRP A 9 14.58 13.94 5.58
C TRP A 9 13.73 12.72 5.34
N VAL A 10 12.55 12.69 5.94
CA VAL A 10 11.52 11.66 5.67
C VAL A 10 10.28 12.40 5.23
N SER A 11 9.80 12.09 4.03
CA SER A 11 8.64 12.75 3.44
C SER A 11 7.91 11.79 2.50
N THR A 12 6.68 12.13 2.14
CA THR A 12 6.05 11.51 0.97
C THR A 12 6.79 11.93 -0.30
N VAL A 13 6.69 11.16 -1.36
CA VAL A 13 7.34 11.46 -2.65
C VAL A 13 6.87 12.80 -3.22
N ALA A 14 5.59 13.15 -3.03
CA ALA A 14 5.04 14.45 -3.44
C ALA A 14 5.66 15.63 -2.68
N ALA A 15 5.91 15.46 -1.37
CA ALA A 15 6.50 16.48 -0.51
C ALA A 15 8.03 16.48 -0.50
N MET A 16 8.67 15.58 -1.26
CA MET A 16 10.13 15.49 -1.35
C MET A 16 10.71 16.81 -1.88
N PRO A 17 11.58 17.47 -1.11
CA PRO A 17 12.20 18.71 -1.56
C PRO A 17 13.03 18.49 -2.83
N ARG A 18 12.97 19.46 -3.74
CA ARG A 18 13.67 19.38 -5.04
C ARG A 18 15.10 19.91 -4.97
N ASP A 19 15.36 20.81 -4.04
CA ASP A 19 16.58 21.61 -4.00
C ASP A 19 17.55 21.21 -2.90
N ILE A 20 17.37 20.03 -2.29
CA ILE A 20 18.28 19.53 -1.25
C ILE A 20 19.32 18.63 -1.88
N ASP A 21 20.57 18.93 -1.56
CA ASP A 21 21.70 18.04 -1.81
C ASP A 21 21.83 17.07 -0.64
N VAL A 22 21.71 15.77 -0.91
CA VAL A 22 21.84 14.70 0.08
C VAL A 22 22.83 13.65 -0.43
N SER A 23 23.59 13.07 0.47
CA SER A 23 24.52 11.99 0.12
C SER A 23 23.79 10.72 -0.32
N PHE A 24 22.75 10.37 0.41
CA PHE A 24 21.89 9.21 0.14
C PHE A 24 20.44 9.64 -0.12
N LEU A 25 19.83 9.08 -1.15
CA LEU A 25 18.41 9.28 -1.48
C LEU A 25 17.74 7.94 -1.67
N ALA A 26 16.61 7.73 -1.01
CA ALA A 26 15.74 6.57 -1.25
C ALA A 26 14.37 7.00 -1.73
N VAL A 27 13.84 6.29 -2.74
CA VAL A 27 12.45 6.40 -3.19
C VAL A 27 11.82 5.02 -3.05
N ASP A 28 10.82 4.93 -2.18
CA ASP A 28 10.08 3.69 -1.94
C ASP A 28 8.79 3.63 -2.78
N GLU A 29 8.28 2.40 -2.99
CA GLU A 29 7.05 2.15 -3.75
C GLU A 29 7.09 2.69 -5.19
N VAL A 30 8.22 2.50 -5.90
CA VAL A 30 8.39 3.06 -7.26
C VAL A 30 7.37 2.53 -8.27
N GLN A 31 6.67 1.41 -8.00
CA GLN A 31 5.58 0.93 -8.83
C GLN A 31 4.39 1.89 -8.91
N ILE A 32 4.26 2.83 -7.97
CA ILE A 32 3.24 3.89 -8.03
C ILE A 32 3.48 4.82 -9.22
N ALA A 33 4.64 4.78 -9.85
CA ALA A 33 4.87 5.48 -11.12
C ALA A 33 3.88 5.07 -12.24
N ALA A 34 3.26 3.89 -12.14
CA ALA A 34 2.22 3.44 -13.05
C ALA A 34 0.80 3.95 -12.70
N ASP A 35 0.63 4.63 -11.56
CA ASP A 35 -0.65 5.22 -11.14
C ASP A 35 -1.02 6.41 -12.03
N LEU A 36 -2.29 6.44 -12.51
CA LEU A 36 -2.76 7.46 -13.45
C LEU A 36 -2.76 8.88 -12.89
N GLU A 37 -2.98 9.02 -11.57
CA GLU A 37 -3.06 10.34 -10.92
C GLU A 37 -1.69 10.77 -10.38
N ARG A 38 -1.00 9.89 -9.67
CA ARG A 38 0.22 10.21 -8.90
C ARG A 38 1.50 9.77 -9.59
N GLY A 39 1.40 8.94 -10.62
CA GLY A 39 2.55 8.33 -11.27
C GLY A 39 3.56 9.33 -11.82
N HIS A 40 3.07 10.46 -12.32
CA HIS A 40 3.94 11.52 -12.84
C HIS A 40 4.90 12.10 -11.78
N VAL A 41 4.48 12.16 -10.50
CA VAL A 41 5.33 12.63 -9.41
C VAL A 41 6.45 11.63 -9.13
N PHE A 42 6.13 10.33 -9.09
CA PHE A 42 7.10 9.26 -8.90
C PHE A 42 8.09 9.21 -10.07
N THR A 43 7.59 9.30 -11.30
CA THR A 43 8.42 9.32 -12.51
C THR A 43 9.42 10.48 -12.48
N ASP A 44 8.98 11.69 -12.09
CA ASP A 44 9.87 12.84 -11.95
C ASP A 44 11.00 12.56 -10.92
N ARG A 45 10.69 11.95 -9.79
CA ARG A 45 11.70 11.63 -8.78
C ARG A 45 12.65 10.53 -9.24
N ILE A 46 12.13 9.49 -9.88
CA ILE A 46 12.93 8.40 -10.45
C ILE A 46 13.92 8.92 -11.50
N LEU A 47 13.51 9.85 -12.34
CA LEU A 47 14.34 10.38 -13.43
C LEU A 47 15.30 11.48 -12.97
N ASN A 48 14.85 12.40 -12.12
CA ASN A 48 15.51 13.68 -11.88
C ASN A 48 16.14 13.81 -10.48
N ARG A 49 15.90 12.89 -9.56
CA ARG A 49 16.47 12.98 -8.22
C ARG A 49 17.54 11.93 -7.99
N ARG A 50 18.66 12.39 -7.41
CA ARG A 50 19.80 11.52 -7.07
C ARG A 50 20.36 11.91 -5.70
N GLY A 51 20.84 10.91 -4.96
CA GLY A 51 21.80 11.14 -3.91
C GLY A 51 23.17 11.37 -4.54
N ARG A 52 24.01 12.14 -3.88
CA ARG A 52 25.36 12.42 -4.36
C ARG A 52 26.22 11.16 -4.38
N ASP A 53 26.08 10.30 -3.38
CA ASP A 53 26.89 9.10 -3.23
C ASP A 53 26.09 7.84 -3.64
N GLU A 54 24.79 7.79 -3.28
CA GLU A 54 23.93 6.63 -3.56
C GLU A 54 22.47 7.03 -3.77
N THR A 55 21.81 6.34 -4.69
CA THR A 55 20.35 6.42 -4.90
C THR A 55 19.76 5.03 -4.85
N LEU A 56 18.82 4.80 -3.94
CA LEU A 56 18.12 3.55 -3.77
C LEU A 56 16.66 3.69 -4.25
N LEU A 57 16.25 2.83 -5.16
CA LEU A 57 14.87 2.71 -5.62
C LEU A 57 14.30 1.38 -5.12
N LEU A 58 13.23 1.43 -4.35
CA LEU A 58 12.58 0.26 -3.77
C LEU A 58 11.22 0.07 -4.43
N GLY A 59 10.87 -1.17 -4.77
CA GLY A 59 9.58 -1.44 -5.37
C GLY A 59 9.38 -2.89 -5.80
N ALA A 60 8.23 -3.15 -6.39
CA ALA A 60 7.85 -4.47 -6.87
C ALA A 60 8.71 -4.90 -8.08
N ALA A 61 8.95 -6.20 -8.21
CA ALA A 61 9.73 -6.78 -9.31
C ALA A 61 9.13 -6.48 -10.70
N THR A 62 7.85 -6.17 -10.78
CA THR A 62 7.15 -5.74 -12.01
C THR A 62 7.74 -4.47 -12.61
N MET A 63 8.40 -3.62 -11.80
CA MET A 63 9.06 -2.40 -12.26
C MET A 63 10.43 -2.64 -12.91
N ARG A 64 11.02 -3.82 -12.73
CA ARG A 64 12.37 -4.12 -13.23
C ARG A 64 12.57 -3.77 -14.71
N PRO A 65 11.72 -4.22 -15.68
CA PRO A 65 11.93 -3.92 -17.09
C PRO A 65 11.88 -2.41 -17.40
N ILE A 66 11.06 -1.69 -16.64
CA ILE A 66 10.91 -0.23 -16.80
C ILE A 66 12.16 0.49 -16.26
N ILE A 67 12.62 0.11 -15.07
CA ILE A 67 13.83 0.70 -14.45
C ILE A 67 15.07 0.42 -15.31
N GLU A 68 15.25 -0.79 -15.81
CA GLU A 68 16.36 -1.14 -16.71
C GLU A 68 16.38 -0.25 -17.97
N LYS A 69 15.19 0.08 -18.49
CA LYS A 69 15.03 0.95 -19.67
C LYS A 69 15.27 2.43 -19.37
N LEU A 70 14.76 2.91 -18.21
CA LEU A 70 14.84 4.33 -17.83
C LEU A 70 16.20 4.71 -17.23
N LEU A 71 16.85 3.78 -16.56
CA LEU A 71 18.10 3.98 -15.85
C LEU A 71 19.13 2.90 -16.27
N PRO A 72 19.63 2.97 -17.51
CA PRO A 72 20.66 2.02 -17.99
C PRO A 72 21.87 2.07 -17.06
N GLY A 73 22.31 0.89 -16.62
CA GLY A 73 23.44 0.78 -15.70
C GLY A 73 23.09 0.79 -14.20
N ALA A 74 21.81 0.89 -13.84
CA ALA A 74 21.38 0.70 -12.45
C ALA A 74 21.63 -0.75 -12.01
N SER A 75 22.20 -0.92 -10.82
CA SER A 75 22.37 -2.24 -10.20
C SER A 75 21.03 -2.71 -9.63
N ILE A 76 20.53 -3.86 -10.09
CA ILE A 76 19.25 -4.42 -9.63
C ILE A 76 19.49 -5.60 -8.71
N VAL A 77 19.07 -5.45 -7.46
CA VAL A 77 19.12 -6.51 -6.45
C VAL A 77 17.70 -6.99 -6.16
N THR A 78 17.48 -8.28 -6.36
CA THR A 78 16.18 -8.91 -6.06
C THR A 78 16.24 -9.62 -4.72
N ARG A 79 15.23 -9.42 -3.89
CA ARG A 79 15.02 -10.17 -2.65
C ARG A 79 13.80 -11.07 -2.80
N PRO A 80 13.89 -12.35 -2.44
CA PRO A 80 12.72 -13.23 -2.45
C PRO A 80 11.72 -12.75 -1.41
N ARG A 81 10.44 -13.02 -1.68
CA ARG A 81 9.39 -12.79 -0.70
C ARG A 81 9.59 -13.70 0.52
N LEU A 82 9.43 -13.15 1.72
CA LEU A 82 9.60 -13.90 2.96
C LEU A 82 8.42 -14.82 3.28
N SER A 83 7.25 -14.57 2.66
CA SER A 83 6.02 -15.35 2.84
C SER A 83 5.60 -16.01 1.53
N THR A 84 5.03 -17.21 1.62
CA THR A 84 4.37 -17.87 0.48
C THR A 84 2.97 -17.31 0.32
N LEU A 85 2.57 -16.99 -0.92
CA LEU A 85 1.19 -16.65 -1.26
C LEU A 85 0.55 -17.82 -1.97
N GLU A 86 -0.62 -18.24 -1.46
CA GLU A 86 -1.41 -19.31 -2.04
C GLU A 86 -2.84 -18.85 -2.27
N PHE A 87 -3.42 -19.24 -3.39
CA PHE A 87 -4.83 -18.99 -3.63
C PHE A 87 -5.67 -19.98 -2.83
N ALA A 88 -6.42 -19.48 -1.85
CA ALA A 88 -7.24 -20.30 -0.94
C ALA A 88 -8.68 -20.58 -1.46
N GLY A 89 -8.99 -20.17 -2.68
CA GLY A 89 -10.32 -20.32 -3.29
C GLY A 89 -11.32 -19.25 -2.82
N ASP A 90 -12.55 -19.38 -3.29
CA ASP A 90 -13.64 -18.45 -2.98
C ASP A 90 -14.37 -18.87 -1.71
N ARG A 91 -14.66 -17.90 -0.85
CA ARG A 91 -15.44 -18.09 0.38
C ARG A 91 -16.40 -16.95 0.60
N LYS A 92 -17.56 -17.25 1.20
CA LYS A 92 -18.46 -16.18 1.68
C LYS A 92 -17.74 -15.30 2.70
N ILE A 93 -17.99 -13.99 2.67
CA ILE A 93 -17.40 -13.02 3.60
C ILE A 93 -17.61 -13.45 5.06
N THR A 94 -18.78 -13.96 5.39
CA THR A 94 -19.14 -14.43 6.73
C THR A 94 -18.49 -15.76 7.15
N ARG A 95 -17.75 -16.39 6.26
CA ARG A 95 -17.05 -17.67 6.52
C ARG A 95 -15.54 -17.55 6.36
N GLN A 96 -15.05 -16.33 6.32
CA GLN A 96 -13.60 -16.09 6.29
C GLN A 96 -12.98 -16.55 7.62
N PRO A 97 -11.76 -17.11 7.59
CA PRO A 97 -11.05 -17.47 8.82
C PRO A 97 -10.68 -16.22 9.62
N ARG A 98 -10.31 -16.42 10.88
CA ARG A 98 -9.76 -15.34 11.71
C ARG A 98 -8.47 -14.78 11.10
N ARG A 99 -8.04 -13.60 11.52
CA ARG A 99 -6.85 -12.92 11.01
C ARG A 99 -6.94 -12.60 9.50
N THR A 100 -8.18 -12.32 9.03
CA THR A 100 -8.43 -11.93 7.64
C THR A 100 -8.56 -10.42 7.48
N ALA A 101 -7.82 -9.86 6.53
CA ALA A 101 -8.07 -8.54 5.97
C ALA A 101 -9.01 -8.66 4.76
N ILE A 102 -10.17 -8.01 4.82
CA ILE A 102 -11.18 -7.99 3.75
C ILE A 102 -11.06 -6.67 3.01
N VAL A 103 -10.76 -6.71 1.72
CA VAL A 103 -10.56 -5.55 0.87
C VAL A 103 -11.80 -5.30 0.03
N ALA A 104 -12.34 -4.09 0.10
CA ALA A 104 -13.44 -3.58 -0.72
C ALA A 104 -13.01 -2.28 -1.42
N PHE A 105 -13.78 -1.82 -2.40
CA PHE A 105 -13.36 -0.71 -3.26
C PHE A 105 -14.21 0.56 -3.11
N SER A 106 -15.07 0.60 -2.09
CA SER A 106 -15.80 1.81 -1.70
C SER A 106 -15.95 1.89 -0.17
N ALA A 107 -16.09 3.10 0.36
CA ALA A 107 -16.33 3.28 1.79
C ALA A 107 -17.65 2.64 2.24
N ASP A 108 -18.71 2.76 1.43
CA ASP A 108 -20.02 2.19 1.73
C ASP A 108 -19.95 0.66 1.84
N GLU A 109 -19.22 0.01 0.92
CA GLU A 109 -19.01 -1.43 0.94
C GLU A 109 -18.19 -1.86 2.16
N VAL A 110 -17.15 -1.12 2.53
CA VAL A 110 -16.36 -1.37 3.74
C VAL A 110 -17.25 -1.32 4.98
N TYR A 111 -18.10 -0.30 5.12
CA TYR A 111 -19.00 -0.19 6.27
C TYR A 111 -20.07 -1.28 6.27
N ALA A 112 -20.63 -1.64 5.12
CA ALA A 112 -21.60 -2.72 5.00
C ALA A 112 -21.02 -4.07 5.41
N ILE A 113 -19.78 -4.37 4.97
CA ILE A 113 -19.07 -5.59 5.36
C ILE A 113 -18.71 -5.58 6.84
N ALA A 114 -18.21 -4.46 7.36
CA ALA A 114 -17.88 -4.34 8.78
C ALA A 114 -19.11 -4.57 9.67
N GLU A 115 -20.27 -4.03 9.29
CA GLU A 115 -21.54 -4.26 9.99
C GLU A 115 -22.00 -5.73 9.90
N LEU A 116 -21.83 -6.37 8.74
CA LEU A 116 -22.12 -7.78 8.57
C LEU A 116 -21.24 -8.66 9.50
N ILE A 117 -19.94 -8.38 9.55
CA ILE A 117 -19.01 -9.07 10.46
C ILE A 117 -19.35 -8.79 11.92
N ARG A 118 -19.70 -7.54 12.27
CA ARG A 118 -20.09 -7.18 13.64
C ARG A 118 -21.28 -8.02 14.14
N ARG A 119 -22.26 -8.26 13.30
CA ARG A 119 -23.45 -9.07 13.67
C ARG A 119 -23.14 -10.54 13.91
N GLN A 120 -22.11 -11.07 13.26
CA GLN A 120 -21.82 -12.53 13.28
C GLN A 120 -20.58 -12.90 14.10
N HIS A 121 -19.61 -12.00 14.20
CA HIS A 121 -18.30 -12.26 14.77
C HIS A 121 -17.86 -11.23 15.84
N GLY A 122 -18.77 -10.36 16.27
CA GLY A 122 -18.50 -9.41 17.35
C GLY A 122 -17.89 -8.07 16.92
N GLY A 123 -17.20 -8.01 15.78
CA GLY A 123 -16.66 -6.74 15.28
C GLY A 123 -15.54 -6.89 14.26
N ALA A 124 -15.20 -5.77 13.65
CA ALA A 124 -14.09 -5.66 12.73
C ALA A 124 -13.42 -4.28 12.87
N ALA A 125 -12.12 -4.22 12.71
CA ALA A 125 -11.42 -2.96 12.51
C ALA A 125 -11.73 -2.41 11.10
N VAL A 126 -11.83 -1.09 10.98
CA VAL A 126 -12.13 -0.43 9.71
C VAL A 126 -10.99 0.51 9.32
N VAL A 127 -10.48 0.36 8.10
CA VAL A 127 -9.41 1.19 7.56
C VAL A 127 -9.80 1.78 6.22
N LEU A 128 -9.89 3.10 6.16
CA LEU A 128 -10.20 3.88 4.95
C LEU A 128 -9.09 4.90 4.70
N GLY A 129 -8.85 5.24 3.43
CA GLY A 129 -7.91 6.29 3.05
C GLY A 129 -8.27 7.66 3.61
N SER A 130 -9.56 7.95 3.83
CA SER A 130 -10.08 9.20 4.40
C SER A 130 -9.90 9.34 5.92
N LEU A 131 -9.58 8.26 6.63
CA LEU A 131 -9.36 8.32 8.07
C LEU A 131 -8.07 9.05 8.42
N SER A 132 -8.10 9.79 9.55
CA SER A 132 -6.89 10.39 10.09
C SER A 132 -5.83 9.31 10.40
N PRO A 133 -4.53 9.62 10.29
CA PRO A 133 -3.47 8.66 10.62
C PRO A 133 -3.62 8.07 12.03
N ARG A 134 -4.02 8.88 13.00
CA ARG A 134 -4.26 8.44 14.39
C ARG A 134 -5.38 7.38 14.47
N THR A 135 -6.50 7.66 13.82
CA THR A 135 -7.65 6.73 13.79
C THR A 135 -7.29 5.44 13.07
N ARG A 136 -6.59 5.56 11.93
CA ARG A 136 -6.13 4.39 11.16
C ARG A 136 -5.21 3.50 12.00
N ASN A 137 -4.22 4.08 12.68
CA ASN A 137 -3.31 3.33 13.53
C ASN A 137 -4.03 2.66 14.71
N ALA A 138 -5.05 3.32 15.30
CA ALA A 138 -5.85 2.72 16.36
C ALA A 138 -6.65 1.51 15.86
N GLN A 139 -7.25 1.58 14.68
CA GLN A 139 -7.97 0.45 14.06
C GLN A 139 -7.02 -0.72 13.74
N VAL A 140 -5.84 -0.41 13.19
CA VAL A 140 -4.80 -1.42 12.95
C VAL A 140 -4.36 -2.08 14.27
N ALA A 141 -4.15 -1.29 15.32
CA ALA A 141 -3.77 -1.82 16.63
C ALA A 141 -4.81 -2.78 17.21
N MET A 142 -6.11 -2.46 17.12
CA MET A 142 -7.19 -3.35 17.54
C MET A 142 -7.10 -4.72 16.86
N PHE A 143 -6.85 -4.73 15.55
CA PHE A 143 -6.71 -5.97 14.80
C PHE A 143 -5.41 -6.72 15.15
N GLN A 144 -4.29 -6.01 15.26
CA GLN A 144 -2.99 -6.62 15.57
C GLN A 144 -2.95 -7.21 17.00
N ASN A 145 -3.59 -6.53 17.95
CA ASN A 145 -3.67 -6.99 19.34
C ASN A 145 -4.66 -8.17 19.52
N GLY A 146 -5.46 -8.47 18.51
CA GLY A 146 -6.48 -9.52 18.58
C GLY A 146 -7.77 -9.11 19.29
N ASP A 147 -8.01 -7.80 19.47
CA ASP A 147 -9.28 -7.29 19.99
C ASP A 147 -10.44 -7.59 19.01
N VAL A 148 -10.13 -7.67 17.73
CA VAL A 148 -11.02 -8.12 16.65
C VAL A 148 -10.27 -9.07 15.71
N ASP A 149 -10.99 -10.07 15.16
CA ASP A 149 -10.43 -11.08 14.27
C ASP A 149 -10.36 -10.65 12.79
N TYR A 150 -11.05 -9.57 12.45
CA TYR A 150 -11.21 -9.10 11.07
C TYR A 150 -10.85 -7.63 10.93
N LEU A 151 -10.27 -7.30 9.79
CA LEU A 151 -10.04 -5.94 9.36
C LEU A 151 -10.73 -5.75 8.01
N VAL A 152 -11.56 -4.71 7.86
CA VAL A 152 -12.20 -4.37 6.60
C VAL A 152 -11.65 -3.04 6.12
N ALA A 153 -11.17 -2.99 4.88
CA ALA A 153 -10.46 -1.83 4.38
C ALA A 153 -10.70 -1.58 2.90
N THR A 154 -10.40 -0.37 2.45
CA THR A 154 -10.17 -0.13 1.02
C THR A 154 -8.76 -0.58 0.62
N ASP A 155 -8.47 -0.60 -0.68
CA ASP A 155 -7.14 -0.88 -1.25
C ASP A 155 -6.02 0.04 -0.68
N ALA A 156 -6.39 1.16 -0.07
CA ALA A 156 -5.47 2.02 0.68
C ALA A 156 -4.74 1.28 1.83
N VAL A 157 -5.23 0.13 2.28
CA VAL A 157 -4.57 -0.72 3.30
C VAL A 157 -3.22 -1.25 2.81
N GLY A 158 -3.06 -1.47 1.51
CA GLY A 158 -1.82 -1.93 0.91
C GLY A 158 -0.69 -0.89 0.89
N MET A 159 -0.99 0.35 1.24
CA MET A 159 -0.02 1.45 1.19
C MET A 159 0.37 1.92 2.59
N GLY A 160 1.62 1.66 2.98
CA GLY A 160 2.22 2.23 4.19
C GLY A 160 1.69 1.69 5.52
N LEU A 161 0.96 0.58 5.50
CA LEU A 161 0.55 -0.14 6.71
C LEU A 161 1.27 -1.48 6.77
N ASN A 162 2.00 -1.70 7.85
CA ASN A 162 2.57 -3.00 8.13
C ASN A 162 1.54 -3.84 8.88
N LEU A 163 0.87 -4.74 8.14
CA LEU A 163 -0.17 -5.62 8.67
C LEU A 163 0.34 -7.05 8.75
N ASP A 164 0.23 -7.64 9.93
CA ASP A 164 0.40 -9.07 10.12
C ASP A 164 -0.96 -9.75 9.92
N VAL A 165 -1.17 -10.36 8.76
CA VAL A 165 -2.41 -11.01 8.35
C VAL A 165 -2.11 -12.41 7.81
N ASP A 166 -2.98 -13.36 8.12
CA ASP A 166 -2.88 -14.73 7.59
C ASP A 166 -3.62 -14.86 6.26
N HIS A 167 -4.69 -14.09 6.07
CA HIS A 167 -5.55 -14.15 4.91
C HIS A 167 -5.89 -12.76 4.39
N VAL A 168 -5.93 -12.63 3.07
CA VAL A 168 -6.48 -11.45 2.39
C VAL A 168 -7.64 -11.92 1.52
N ALA A 169 -8.81 -11.34 1.72
CA ALA A 169 -10.00 -11.62 0.93
C ALA A 169 -10.43 -10.37 0.17
N PHE A 170 -10.65 -10.49 -1.12
CA PHE A 170 -11.24 -9.42 -1.92
C PHE A 170 -12.77 -9.59 -1.92
N ALA A 171 -13.50 -8.56 -1.55
CA ALA A 171 -14.96 -8.56 -1.57
C ALA A 171 -15.51 -8.57 -3.02
N SER A 172 -14.74 -8.03 -3.95
CA SER A 172 -15.01 -8.03 -5.39
C SER A 172 -13.71 -8.13 -6.18
N ASP A 173 -13.77 -8.72 -7.38
CA ASP A 173 -12.70 -8.69 -8.37
C ASP A 173 -12.76 -7.44 -9.28
N ARG A 174 -13.68 -6.50 -8.98
CA ARG A 174 -13.91 -5.28 -9.77
C ARG A 174 -13.81 -4.04 -8.91
N LYS A 175 -13.24 -3.00 -9.50
CA LYS A 175 -13.19 -1.65 -8.91
C LYS A 175 -13.55 -0.59 -9.93
N TYR A 176 -13.98 0.58 -9.45
CA TYR A 176 -14.14 1.79 -10.26
C TYR A 176 -12.78 2.49 -10.38
N ASP A 177 -12.32 2.74 -11.61
CA ASP A 177 -11.02 3.34 -11.89
C ASP A 177 -11.06 4.86 -12.14
N GLY A 178 -12.21 5.48 -11.87
CA GLY A 178 -12.45 6.89 -12.17
C GLY A 178 -13.29 7.10 -13.44
N TYR A 179 -13.37 6.10 -14.33
CA TYR A 179 -14.13 6.15 -15.58
C TYR A 179 -15.14 5.03 -15.68
N GLN A 180 -14.77 3.82 -15.31
CA GLN A 180 -15.62 2.63 -15.45
C GLN A 180 -15.30 1.57 -14.37
N PHE A 181 -16.25 0.67 -14.17
CA PHE A 181 -16.01 -0.55 -13.40
C PHE A 181 -15.24 -1.56 -14.28
N ARG A 182 -14.05 -1.95 -13.82
CA ARG A 182 -13.23 -2.96 -14.48
C ARG A 182 -12.72 -4.01 -13.50
N ARG A 183 -12.29 -5.14 -14.01
CA ARG A 183 -11.61 -6.14 -13.21
C ARG A 183 -10.25 -5.63 -12.73
N LEU A 184 -9.87 -6.10 -11.56
CA LEU A 184 -8.51 -5.93 -11.05
C LEU A 184 -7.51 -6.58 -12.01
N THR A 185 -6.38 -5.94 -12.18
CA THR A 185 -5.24 -6.55 -12.87
C THR A 185 -4.42 -7.38 -11.89
N PRO A 186 -3.64 -8.37 -12.37
CA PRO A 186 -2.78 -9.16 -11.49
C PRO A 186 -1.74 -8.34 -10.72
N ALA A 187 -1.44 -7.13 -11.15
CA ALA A 187 -0.47 -6.24 -10.51
C ALA A 187 -1.09 -5.37 -9.38
N GLU A 188 -2.42 -5.22 -9.37
CA GLU A 188 -3.17 -4.51 -8.33
C GLU A 188 -3.46 -5.45 -7.15
#